data_52214d7d1f8c2ac761b1b24a06f90929
#
_entry.id   52214d7d1f8c2ac761b1b24a06f90929
#
_cell.length_a   1.000
_cell.length_b   1.000
_cell.length_c   1.000
_cell.angle_alpha   90.00
_cell.angle_beta   90.00
_cell.angle_gamma   90.00
#
_symmetry.space_group_name_H-M   'P 1'
#
loop_
_entity.id
_entity.type
_entity.pdbx_description
1 polymer ?
#
loop_
_entity_poly.entity_id
_entity_poly.type
_entity_poly.pdbx_seq_one_letter_code
_entity_poly.pdbx_strand_id
1 'polypeptide(L)'
;MKSILIKIENIIRNEMDKIGGQEIRMATLHPSDNWKKTGGWDAVDVLFKVNSRTEKEYALGQSEEEIVTPIAQEYAPSYRDLPLAIYQIGQKYRDELRAKSGIMRGREFGMKDMYSFHESQDDFDRFYEIVKEAYLSIFKNCGLEVKVTEASGGNFSDKISYEFMVLTDAGEDDILYCLSCTHCANVEVSKEKEGELCPKCGKSKLQRGTAAEVGNVFDLGKKYPKSFEYTVKDKDGNDVHPIVGCYGIGTTRLMGTIAEVFGDEKGLVWPKEVSPFQVHLVRLGVNEKIIESADRLYEDLRKKNIEVLYDDRDLRPGEKFADSDLIGIPFRFVVSDKTVEQNKIEVKKRNSSESVLVSQDDVIKILE
;
A
#
# COMPACT_ATOMS: atom_id res chain seq x y z
N MET A 1 6.09 -6.29 -11.78
CA MET A 1 5.03 -6.30 -10.74
C MET A 1 5.51 -6.78 -9.38
N LYS A 2 6.03 -8.00 -9.23
CA LYS A 2 6.44 -8.52 -7.91
C LYS A 2 7.49 -7.65 -7.20
N SER A 3 8.48 -7.15 -7.92
CA SER A 3 9.52 -6.27 -7.34
C SER A 3 8.97 -4.96 -6.78
N ILE A 4 7.97 -4.38 -7.44
CA ILE A 4 7.28 -3.17 -6.97
C ILE A 4 6.52 -3.45 -5.67
N LEU A 5 5.75 -4.54 -5.64
CA LEU A 5 5.03 -4.96 -4.42
C LEU A 5 6.00 -5.17 -3.26
N ILE A 6 7.13 -5.85 -3.46
CA ILE A 6 8.14 -6.05 -2.42
C ILE A 6 8.66 -4.70 -1.88
N LYS A 7 8.91 -3.70 -2.74
CA LYS A 7 9.36 -2.38 -2.31
C LYS A 7 8.28 -1.64 -1.50
N ILE A 8 7.03 -1.67 -1.97
CA ILE A 8 5.88 -1.12 -1.22
C ILE A 8 5.75 -1.83 0.14
N GLU A 9 5.78 -3.15 0.16
CA GLU A 9 5.70 -3.94 1.38
C GLU A 9 6.85 -3.66 2.35
N ASN A 10 8.06 -3.41 1.84
CA ASN A 10 9.22 -3.05 2.69
C ASN A 10 9.08 -1.63 3.27
N ILE A 11 8.53 -0.66 2.50
CA ILE A 11 8.19 0.66 3.04
C ILE A 11 7.19 0.51 4.18
N ILE A 12 6.17 -0.33 4.00
CA ILE A 12 5.16 -0.60 5.03
C ILE A 12 5.80 -1.25 6.27
N ARG A 13 6.63 -2.30 6.11
CA ARG A 13 7.33 -2.97 7.23
C ARG A 13 8.14 -1.98 8.04
N ASN A 14 8.94 -1.17 7.37
CA ASN A 14 9.78 -0.18 8.03
C ASN A 14 8.99 0.79 8.93
N GLU A 15 7.79 1.20 8.52
CA GLU A 15 6.96 2.10 9.33
C GLU A 15 6.21 1.33 10.43
N MET A 16 5.77 0.09 10.17
CA MET A 16 5.13 -0.75 11.20
C MET A 16 6.12 -1.13 12.32
N ASP A 17 7.36 -1.46 11.97
CA ASP A 17 8.41 -1.79 12.94
C ASP A 17 8.74 -0.60 13.86
N LYS A 18 8.76 0.63 13.31
CA LYS A 18 9.00 1.87 14.10
C LYS A 18 7.95 2.10 15.19
N ILE A 19 6.72 1.67 14.96
CA ILE A 19 5.62 1.83 15.92
C ILE A 19 5.41 0.60 16.81
N GLY A 20 6.33 -0.38 16.75
CA GLY A 20 6.30 -1.59 17.58
C GLY A 20 5.37 -2.70 17.07
N GLY A 21 4.97 -2.65 15.79
CA GLY A 21 4.21 -3.74 15.16
C GLY A 21 5.05 -5.00 15.01
N GLN A 22 4.46 -6.16 15.25
CA GLN A 22 5.10 -7.46 15.11
C GLN A 22 4.54 -8.19 13.89
N GLU A 23 5.39 -8.45 12.88
CA GLU A 23 4.99 -9.20 11.69
C GLU A 23 4.83 -10.68 12.01
N ILE A 24 3.66 -11.23 11.72
CA ILE A 24 3.38 -12.67 11.82
C ILE A 24 2.77 -13.15 10.51
N ARG A 25 2.59 -14.46 10.37
CA ARG A 25 1.83 -15.04 9.27
C ARG A 25 0.65 -15.82 9.83
N MET A 26 -0.54 -15.38 9.52
CA MET A 26 -1.80 -16.04 9.89
C MET A 26 -2.27 -16.99 8.80
N ALA A 27 -3.16 -17.91 9.17
CA ALA A 27 -3.74 -18.86 8.23
C ALA A 27 -4.70 -18.17 7.28
N THR A 28 -4.61 -18.47 5.99
CA THR A 28 -5.57 -17.98 4.97
C THR A 28 -6.89 -18.75 5.00
N LEU A 29 -6.84 -20.01 5.41
CA LEU A 29 -8.02 -20.88 5.53
C LEU A 29 -8.50 -20.85 6.98
N HIS A 30 -9.63 -20.20 7.22
CA HIS A 30 -10.20 -19.96 8.54
C HIS A 30 -11.23 -21.01 8.94
N PRO A 31 -11.18 -21.55 10.17
CA PRO A 31 -12.24 -22.40 10.68
C PRO A 31 -13.60 -21.65 10.72
N SER A 32 -14.68 -22.27 10.24
CA SER A 32 -16.01 -21.66 10.27
C SER A 32 -16.50 -21.34 11.69
N ASP A 33 -16.03 -22.08 12.70
CA ASP A 33 -16.44 -21.89 14.10
C ASP A 33 -16.07 -20.49 14.63
N ASN A 34 -14.93 -19.95 14.23
CA ASN A 34 -14.54 -18.61 14.61
C ASN A 34 -15.48 -17.55 14.01
N TRP A 35 -15.83 -17.70 12.74
CA TRP A 35 -16.78 -16.84 12.04
C TRP A 35 -18.20 -16.93 12.61
N LYS A 36 -18.62 -18.13 13.02
CA LYS A 36 -19.91 -18.34 13.68
C LYS A 36 -19.97 -17.67 15.06
N LYS A 37 -18.87 -17.67 15.81
CA LYS A 37 -18.78 -16.97 17.11
C LYS A 37 -18.99 -15.46 16.98
N THR A 38 -18.46 -14.84 15.93
CA THR A 38 -18.61 -13.39 15.69
C THR A 38 -19.92 -13.03 14.97
N GLY A 39 -20.65 -14.02 14.46
CA GLY A 39 -21.82 -13.83 13.59
C GLY A 39 -21.43 -13.50 12.14
N GLY A 40 -20.16 -13.38 11.84
CA GLY A 40 -19.64 -13.03 10.49
C GLY A 40 -19.94 -14.09 9.44
N TRP A 41 -20.14 -15.36 9.85
CA TRP A 41 -20.44 -16.44 8.91
C TRP A 41 -21.67 -16.17 8.05
N ASP A 42 -22.72 -15.58 8.61
CA ASP A 42 -23.96 -15.27 7.90
C ASP A 42 -24.10 -13.79 7.51
N ALA A 43 -23.40 -12.90 8.21
CA ALA A 43 -23.52 -11.46 8.01
C ALA A 43 -22.56 -10.89 6.95
N VAL A 44 -21.43 -11.56 6.67
CA VAL A 44 -20.43 -11.09 5.70
C VAL A 44 -20.75 -11.69 4.33
N ASP A 45 -21.33 -10.90 3.45
CA ASP A 45 -21.80 -11.30 2.11
C ASP A 45 -20.67 -11.64 1.14
N VAL A 46 -19.49 -11.02 1.32
CA VAL A 46 -18.29 -11.26 0.48
C VAL A 46 -17.43 -12.43 0.96
N LEU A 47 -17.89 -13.21 1.92
CA LEU A 47 -17.11 -14.32 2.49
C LEU A 47 -17.11 -15.54 1.56
N PHE A 48 -15.92 -15.94 1.06
CA PHE A 48 -15.74 -17.22 0.38
C PHE A 48 -15.85 -18.37 1.38
N LYS A 49 -16.91 -19.18 1.29
CA LYS A 49 -17.12 -20.38 2.09
C LYS A 49 -16.62 -21.61 1.33
N VAL A 50 -15.86 -22.47 2.01
CA VAL A 50 -15.20 -23.65 1.41
C VAL A 50 -15.57 -24.89 2.21
N ASN A 51 -16.03 -25.93 1.52
CA ASN A 51 -16.30 -27.23 2.10
C ASN A 51 -15.12 -28.20 1.88
N SER A 52 -14.65 -28.81 2.97
CA SER A 52 -13.59 -29.80 2.95
C SER A 52 -14.15 -31.19 2.57
N ARG A 53 -13.29 -32.09 2.12
CA ARG A 53 -13.59 -33.51 1.91
C ARG A 53 -14.02 -34.23 3.19
N THR A 54 -13.73 -33.65 4.36
CA THR A 54 -14.09 -34.19 5.69
C THR A 54 -15.35 -33.52 6.23
N GLU A 55 -16.16 -32.92 5.36
CA GLU A 55 -17.42 -32.22 5.72
C GLU A 55 -17.26 -31.04 6.70
N LYS A 56 -16.00 -30.57 6.90
CA LYS A 56 -15.73 -29.37 7.67
C LYS A 56 -15.85 -28.13 6.80
N GLU A 57 -16.45 -27.10 7.36
CA GLU A 57 -16.61 -25.80 6.72
C GLU A 57 -15.44 -24.86 7.08
N TYR A 58 -15.00 -24.10 6.11
CA TYR A 58 -13.97 -23.08 6.25
C TYR A 58 -14.35 -21.82 5.49
N ALA A 59 -13.67 -20.72 5.77
CA ALA A 59 -13.71 -19.51 4.96
C ALA A 59 -12.30 -19.16 4.46
N LEU A 60 -12.20 -18.52 3.30
CA LEU A 60 -10.98 -17.81 2.93
C LEU A 60 -10.96 -16.44 3.62
N GLY A 61 -9.84 -16.07 4.20
CA GLY A 61 -9.70 -14.83 4.97
C GLY A 61 -10.00 -13.58 4.14
N GLN A 62 -11.07 -12.88 4.46
CA GLN A 62 -11.38 -11.56 3.90
C GLN A 62 -10.78 -10.43 4.75
N SER A 63 -10.55 -10.73 6.02
CA SER A 63 -9.91 -9.97 7.10
C SER A 63 -9.56 -10.97 8.20
N GLU A 64 -8.81 -10.61 9.24
CA GLU A 64 -8.25 -11.62 10.17
C GLU A 64 -8.74 -11.48 11.62
N GLU A 65 -9.76 -10.71 11.89
CA GLU A 65 -10.28 -10.48 13.25
C GLU A 65 -10.59 -11.79 13.97
N GLU A 66 -11.16 -12.77 13.24
CA GLU A 66 -11.53 -14.08 13.72
C GLU A 66 -10.33 -14.99 13.99
N ILE A 67 -9.15 -14.65 13.49
CA ILE A 67 -7.91 -15.41 13.68
C ILE A 67 -6.99 -14.72 14.69
N VAL A 68 -6.82 -13.39 14.56
CA VAL A 68 -5.90 -12.65 15.42
C VAL A 68 -6.40 -12.53 16.86
N THR A 69 -7.73 -12.48 17.08
CA THR A 69 -8.28 -12.36 18.43
C THR A 69 -7.96 -13.59 19.30
N PRO A 70 -8.17 -14.85 18.84
CA PRO A 70 -7.73 -16.02 19.59
C PRO A 70 -6.19 -16.07 19.80
N ILE A 71 -5.39 -15.60 18.83
CA ILE A 71 -3.95 -15.51 18.98
C ILE A 71 -3.60 -14.52 20.12
N ALA A 72 -4.20 -13.32 20.10
CA ALA A 72 -3.98 -12.34 21.16
C ALA A 72 -4.42 -12.85 22.52
N GLN A 73 -5.54 -13.57 22.60
CA GLN A 73 -6.02 -14.20 23.83
C GLN A 73 -4.99 -15.18 24.42
N GLU A 74 -4.32 -15.96 23.59
CA GLU A 74 -3.31 -16.95 24.02
C GLU A 74 -2.01 -16.28 24.47
N TYR A 75 -1.55 -15.24 23.73
CA TYR A 75 -0.23 -14.65 23.93
C TYR A 75 -0.21 -13.37 24.76
N ALA A 76 -1.36 -12.75 25.03
CA ALA A 76 -1.49 -11.56 25.86
C ALA A 76 -2.60 -11.74 26.91
N PRO A 77 -2.43 -12.67 27.88
CA PRO A 77 -3.45 -12.97 28.89
C PRO A 77 -3.53 -11.91 30.00
N SER A 78 -2.63 -10.92 30.03
CA SER A 78 -2.52 -9.91 31.09
C SER A 78 -2.42 -8.51 30.52
N TYR A 79 -2.86 -7.49 31.27
CA TYR A 79 -2.66 -6.09 30.89
C TYR A 79 -1.19 -5.72 30.68
N ARG A 80 -0.26 -6.47 31.29
CA ARG A 80 1.18 -6.25 31.12
C ARG A 80 1.70 -6.62 29.73
N ASP A 81 0.94 -7.43 29.02
CA ASP A 81 1.24 -7.86 27.67
C ASP A 81 0.66 -6.88 26.62
N LEU A 82 -0.10 -5.86 27.09
CA LEU A 82 -0.70 -4.82 26.27
C LEU A 82 0.07 -3.49 26.41
N PRO A 83 0.11 -2.64 25.37
CA PRO A 83 -0.52 -2.86 24.07
C PRO A 83 0.20 -3.93 23.24
N LEU A 84 -0.57 -4.75 22.55
CA LEU A 84 -0.06 -5.72 21.58
C LEU A 84 -0.46 -5.28 20.17
N ALA A 85 0.52 -5.07 19.28
CA ALA A 85 0.28 -4.75 17.87
C ALA A 85 0.85 -5.86 16.97
N ILE A 86 -0.02 -6.54 16.24
CA ILE A 86 0.34 -7.66 15.36
C ILE A 86 -0.13 -7.35 13.95
N TYR A 87 0.72 -7.57 12.95
CA TYR A 87 0.34 -7.40 11.56
C TYR A 87 0.83 -8.55 10.68
N GLN A 88 0.23 -8.65 9.50
CA GLN A 88 0.74 -9.46 8.41
C GLN A 88 0.66 -8.71 7.08
N ILE A 89 1.42 -9.18 6.11
CA ILE A 89 1.25 -8.85 4.70
C ILE A 89 0.91 -10.14 3.97
N GLY A 90 -0.32 -10.25 3.50
CA GLY A 90 -0.85 -11.51 2.95
C GLY A 90 -1.95 -11.30 1.93
N GLN A 91 -2.42 -12.42 1.37
CA GLN A 91 -3.56 -12.42 0.45
C GLN A 91 -4.87 -12.39 1.21
N LYS A 92 -5.82 -11.62 0.70
CA LYS A 92 -7.20 -11.57 1.14
C LYS A 92 -8.13 -11.97 0.01
N TYR A 93 -9.28 -12.51 0.37
CA TYR A 93 -10.26 -13.05 -0.55
C TYR A 93 -11.63 -12.47 -0.24
N ARG A 94 -12.25 -11.83 -1.24
CA ARG A 94 -13.61 -11.29 -1.14
C ARG A 94 -14.40 -11.70 -2.37
N ASP A 95 -15.55 -12.32 -2.18
CA ASP A 95 -16.45 -12.75 -3.27
C ASP A 95 -17.22 -11.54 -3.82
N GLU A 96 -16.45 -10.60 -4.37
CA GLU A 96 -16.97 -9.37 -4.95
C GLU A 96 -17.90 -9.67 -6.12
N LEU A 97 -19.12 -9.17 -6.10
CA LEU A 97 -20.08 -9.32 -7.19
C LEU A 97 -19.55 -8.74 -8.49
N ARG A 98 -18.83 -7.61 -8.42
CA ARG A 98 -18.25 -6.92 -9.57
C ARG A 98 -16.79 -6.57 -9.29
N ALA A 99 -15.89 -7.48 -9.62
CA ALA A 99 -14.47 -7.14 -9.75
C ALA A 99 -14.30 -6.20 -10.95
N LYS A 100 -13.53 -5.12 -10.79
CA LYS A 100 -13.32 -4.10 -11.83
C LYS A 100 -11.97 -3.39 -11.65
N SER A 101 -11.58 -2.60 -12.64
CA SER A 101 -10.37 -1.77 -12.61
C SER A 101 -9.09 -2.57 -12.33
N GLY A 102 -8.96 -3.77 -12.93
CA GLY A 102 -7.76 -4.61 -12.82
C GLY A 102 -7.44 -4.98 -11.37
N ILE A 103 -6.24 -4.55 -10.89
CA ILE A 103 -5.77 -4.84 -9.53
C ILE A 103 -6.32 -3.89 -8.46
N MET A 104 -7.13 -2.90 -8.85
CA MET A 104 -7.72 -1.95 -7.90
C MET A 104 -8.82 -2.61 -7.06
N ARG A 105 -9.64 -3.49 -7.66
CA ARG A 105 -10.71 -4.23 -6.97
C ARG A 105 -10.87 -5.64 -7.52
N GLY A 106 -10.11 -6.56 -6.97
CA GLY A 106 -10.15 -7.99 -7.30
C GLY A 106 -10.79 -8.83 -6.19
N ARG A 107 -11.08 -10.11 -6.50
CA ARG A 107 -11.53 -11.09 -5.52
C ARG A 107 -10.40 -11.66 -4.68
N GLU A 108 -9.18 -11.60 -5.19
CA GLU A 108 -7.94 -11.94 -4.50
C GLU A 108 -6.99 -10.75 -4.61
N PHE A 109 -6.46 -10.27 -3.49
CA PHE A 109 -5.60 -9.09 -3.44
C PHE A 109 -4.65 -9.12 -2.24
N GLY A 110 -3.53 -8.43 -2.37
CA GLY A 110 -2.57 -8.25 -1.28
C GLY A 110 -3.02 -7.17 -0.31
N MET A 111 -2.89 -7.44 0.99
CA MET A 111 -3.19 -6.49 2.05
C MET A 111 -2.16 -6.59 3.17
N LYS A 112 -1.73 -5.44 3.73
CA LYS A 112 -1.21 -5.36 5.08
C LYS A 112 -2.38 -5.09 6.00
N ASP A 113 -2.59 -5.97 6.91
CA ASP A 113 -3.58 -5.81 7.97
C ASP A 113 -2.91 -5.91 9.35
N MET A 114 -3.11 -4.89 10.17
CA MET A 114 -2.60 -4.82 11.54
C MET A 114 -3.76 -4.73 12.50
N TYR A 115 -3.58 -5.34 13.65
CA TYR A 115 -4.51 -5.34 14.77
C TYR A 115 -3.77 -4.94 16.03
N SER A 116 -4.38 -4.05 16.80
CA SER A 116 -3.83 -3.65 18.09
C SER A 116 -4.83 -3.93 19.21
N PHE A 117 -4.32 -4.35 20.36
CA PHE A 117 -5.09 -4.68 21.54
C PHE A 117 -4.63 -3.80 22.68
N HIS A 118 -5.56 -3.15 23.38
CA HIS A 118 -5.29 -2.13 24.39
C HIS A 118 -6.10 -2.36 25.66
N GLU A 119 -5.50 -2.08 26.81
CA GLU A 119 -6.17 -2.15 28.11
C GLU A 119 -7.23 -1.05 28.28
N SER A 120 -6.93 0.17 27.78
CA SER A 120 -7.74 1.37 27.99
C SER A 120 -8.02 2.15 26.70
N GLN A 121 -9.07 2.97 26.71
CA GLN A 121 -9.40 3.85 25.59
C GLN A 121 -8.29 4.88 25.35
N ASP A 122 -7.72 5.47 26.41
CA ASP A 122 -6.66 6.48 26.28
C ASP A 122 -5.40 5.90 25.61
N ASP A 123 -5.06 4.64 25.88
CA ASP A 123 -3.94 3.97 25.25
C ASP A 123 -4.23 3.67 23.79
N PHE A 124 -5.43 3.17 23.50
CA PHE A 124 -5.90 2.95 22.14
C PHE A 124 -5.88 4.25 21.33
N ASP A 125 -6.45 5.33 21.84
CA ASP A 125 -6.55 6.61 21.11
C ASP A 125 -5.15 7.16 20.75
N ARG A 126 -4.18 7.05 21.68
CA ARG A 126 -2.78 7.44 21.39
C ARG A 126 -2.18 6.59 20.28
N PHE A 127 -2.35 5.27 20.33
CA PHE A 127 -1.80 4.37 19.33
C PHE A 127 -2.48 4.56 17.97
N TYR A 128 -3.78 4.81 17.97
CA TYR A 128 -4.55 5.11 16.77
C TYR A 128 -4.01 6.31 15.99
N GLU A 129 -3.66 7.41 16.70
CA GLU A 129 -3.02 8.57 16.07
C GLU A 129 -1.60 8.24 15.58
N ILE A 130 -0.81 7.46 16.32
CA ILE A 130 0.52 7.01 15.89
C ILE A 130 0.43 6.22 14.58
N VAL A 131 -0.55 5.34 14.44
CA VAL A 131 -0.76 4.57 13.20
C VAL A 131 -1.16 5.49 12.04
N LYS A 132 -2.00 6.49 12.26
CA LYS A 132 -2.37 7.47 11.21
C LYS A 132 -1.14 8.22 10.69
N GLU A 133 -0.25 8.65 11.56
CA GLU A 133 1.00 9.32 11.17
C GLU A 133 1.95 8.36 10.42
N ALA A 134 2.05 7.10 10.86
CA ALA A 134 2.82 6.08 10.15
C ALA A 134 2.27 5.84 8.73
N TYR A 135 0.95 5.83 8.56
CA TYR A 135 0.31 5.70 7.25
C TYR A 135 0.61 6.88 6.33
N LEU A 136 0.55 8.11 6.85
CA LEU A 136 0.96 9.31 6.09
C LEU A 136 2.40 9.19 5.60
N SER A 137 3.30 8.67 6.47
CA SER A 137 4.70 8.40 6.12
C SER A 137 4.83 7.35 5.02
N ILE A 138 4.09 6.23 5.13
CA ILE A 138 4.08 5.16 4.12
C ILE A 138 3.69 5.71 2.74
N PHE A 139 2.56 6.41 2.64
CA PHE A 139 2.07 6.91 1.36
C PHE A 139 2.99 7.97 0.76
N LYS A 140 3.53 8.86 1.59
CA LYS A 140 4.54 9.83 1.17
C LYS A 140 5.79 9.15 0.62
N ASN A 141 6.28 8.10 1.30
CA ASN A 141 7.43 7.32 0.85
C ASN A 141 7.14 6.50 -0.42
N CYS A 142 5.87 6.25 -0.73
CA CYS A 142 5.43 5.70 -2.01
C CYS A 142 5.23 6.78 -3.10
N GLY A 143 5.47 8.06 -2.79
CA GLY A 143 5.32 9.19 -3.70
C GLY A 143 3.91 9.77 -3.77
N LEU A 144 2.96 9.32 -2.95
CA LEU A 144 1.56 9.75 -2.99
C LEU A 144 1.24 10.82 -1.97
N GLU A 145 0.43 11.80 -2.38
CA GLU A 145 -0.27 12.71 -1.48
C GLU A 145 -1.65 12.14 -1.16
N VAL A 146 -1.94 11.90 0.12
CA VAL A 146 -3.21 11.35 0.57
C VAL A 146 -4.01 12.37 1.38
N LYS A 147 -5.33 12.24 1.34
CA LYS A 147 -6.28 12.94 2.22
C LYS A 147 -6.76 11.97 3.29
N VAL A 148 -6.61 12.34 4.57
CA VAL A 148 -7.24 11.60 5.68
C VAL A 148 -8.70 12.00 5.71
N THR A 149 -9.57 11.06 5.40
CA THR A 149 -10.97 11.28 5.08
C THR A 149 -11.85 10.62 6.14
N GLU A 150 -12.78 11.36 6.72
CA GLU A 150 -13.81 10.77 7.58
C GLU A 150 -14.75 9.92 6.74
N ALA A 151 -15.00 8.69 7.21
CA ALA A 151 -15.82 7.70 6.52
C ALA A 151 -16.68 6.90 7.51
N SER A 152 -17.65 6.16 6.97
CA SER A 152 -18.42 5.21 7.76
C SER A 152 -17.54 4.02 8.16
N GLY A 153 -17.72 3.53 9.39
CA GLY A 153 -17.10 2.26 9.83
C GLY A 153 -17.67 1.01 9.13
N GLY A 154 -18.74 1.16 8.35
CA GLY A 154 -19.37 0.09 7.59
C GLY A 154 -19.79 -1.09 8.49
N ASN A 155 -19.52 -2.31 8.02
CA ASN A 155 -19.79 -3.54 8.78
C ASN A 155 -18.80 -3.80 9.93
N PHE A 156 -17.70 -3.05 10.01
CA PHE A 156 -16.66 -3.25 11.02
C PHE A 156 -16.94 -2.50 12.32
N SER A 157 -17.45 -1.26 12.23
CA SER A 157 -17.64 -0.41 13.41
C SER A 157 -18.81 0.57 13.23
N ASP A 158 -19.56 0.82 14.31
CA ASP A 158 -20.57 1.88 14.35
C ASP A 158 -19.97 3.30 14.56
N LYS A 159 -18.64 3.38 14.70
CA LYS A 159 -17.90 4.63 14.88
C LYS A 159 -17.43 5.18 13.56
N ILE A 160 -17.11 6.47 13.53
CA ILE A 160 -16.39 7.09 12.41
C ILE A 160 -15.03 6.42 12.26
N SER A 161 -14.72 6.01 11.03
CA SER A 161 -13.40 5.53 10.60
C SER A 161 -12.67 6.61 9.82
N TYR A 162 -11.39 6.37 9.56
CA TYR A 162 -10.64 7.22 8.66
C TYR A 162 -10.07 6.39 7.52
N GLU A 163 -10.23 6.93 6.31
CA GLU A 163 -9.71 6.38 5.08
C GLU A 163 -8.61 7.29 4.54
N PHE A 164 -7.62 6.69 3.92
CA PHE A 164 -6.54 7.40 3.24
C PHE A 164 -6.85 7.39 1.75
N MET A 165 -7.27 8.56 1.25
CA MET A 165 -7.80 8.72 -0.09
C MET A 165 -6.81 9.45 -0.99
N VAL A 166 -6.61 8.93 -2.19
CA VAL A 166 -5.79 9.53 -3.26
C VAL A 166 -6.72 10.03 -4.35
N LEU A 167 -6.65 11.32 -4.67
CA LEU A 167 -7.41 11.89 -5.79
C LEU A 167 -6.93 11.28 -7.11
N THR A 168 -7.86 10.62 -7.80
CA THR A 168 -7.64 10.01 -9.12
C THR A 168 -8.97 9.66 -9.77
N ASP A 169 -9.08 9.82 -11.09
CA ASP A 169 -10.27 9.45 -11.85
C ASP A 169 -10.51 7.91 -11.87
N ALA A 170 -9.50 7.12 -11.56
CA ALA A 170 -9.59 5.68 -11.40
C ALA A 170 -10.19 5.24 -10.05
N GLY A 171 -10.51 6.19 -9.15
CA GLY A 171 -11.13 5.96 -7.87
C GLY A 171 -12.58 5.48 -7.95
N GLU A 172 -13.12 5.08 -6.81
CA GLU A 172 -14.51 4.60 -6.70
C GLU A 172 -15.36 5.46 -5.77
N ASP A 173 -14.73 6.31 -4.95
CA ASP A 173 -15.36 7.10 -3.92
C ASP A 173 -15.30 8.58 -4.26
N ASP A 174 -16.35 9.31 -3.88
CA ASP A 174 -16.39 10.76 -3.98
C ASP A 174 -16.11 11.38 -2.61
N ILE A 175 -15.17 12.31 -2.58
CA ILE A 175 -14.79 13.03 -1.37
C ILE A 175 -15.01 14.53 -1.49
N LEU A 176 -15.34 15.18 -0.36
CA LEU A 176 -15.31 16.63 -0.21
C LEU A 176 -14.04 17.01 0.53
N TYR A 177 -13.24 17.89 -0.04
CA TYR A 177 -11.97 18.29 0.55
C TYR A 177 -11.73 19.80 0.46
N CYS A 178 -10.94 20.30 1.41
CA CYS A 178 -10.53 21.70 1.48
C CYS A 178 -9.13 21.89 0.89
N LEU A 179 -8.92 22.95 0.08
CA LEU A 179 -7.59 23.31 -0.43
C LEU A 179 -6.72 24.05 0.60
N SER A 180 -7.33 24.63 1.64
CA SER A 180 -6.62 25.49 2.60
C SER A 180 -6.30 24.80 3.93
N CYS A 181 -6.85 23.59 4.17
CA CYS A 181 -6.58 22.82 5.37
C CYS A 181 -6.78 21.31 5.12
N THR A 182 -6.60 20.51 6.15
CA THR A 182 -6.69 19.04 6.08
C THR A 182 -8.11 18.49 6.16
N HIS A 183 -9.16 19.32 6.12
CA HIS A 183 -10.54 18.82 6.16
C HIS A 183 -10.87 18.03 4.90
N CYS A 184 -11.32 16.80 5.11
CA CYS A 184 -11.77 15.89 4.07
C CYS A 184 -12.80 14.92 4.65
N ALA A 185 -13.86 14.66 3.91
CA ALA A 185 -14.89 13.69 4.29
C ALA A 185 -15.43 12.98 3.05
N ASN A 186 -15.77 11.70 3.18
CA ASN A 186 -16.52 10.98 2.16
C ASN A 186 -17.91 11.61 2.02
N VAL A 187 -18.38 11.76 0.78
CA VAL A 187 -19.70 12.36 0.48
C VAL A 187 -20.84 11.65 1.22
N GLU A 188 -20.71 10.35 1.45
CA GLU A 188 -21.72 9.52 2.14
C GLU A 188 -21.95 9.93 3.60
N VAL A 189 -20.91 10.45 4.28
CA VAL A 189 -20.97 10.84 5.70
C VAL A 189 -20.92 12.35 5.91
N SER A 190 -20.57 13.10 4.88
CA SER A 190 -20.48 14.57 4.95
C SER A 190 -21.84 15.21 5.13
N LYS A 191 -21.91 16.18 6.01
CA LYS A 191 -23.08 17.08 6.16
C LYS A 191 -23.01 18.27 5.23
N GLU A 192 -21.83 18.59 4.75
CA GLU A 192 -21.52 19.72 3.87
C GLU A 192 -21.71 19.33 2.41
N LYS A 193 -21.81 20.34 1.55
CA LYS A 193 -21.92 20.18 0.11
C LYS A 193 -20.75 20.86 -0.61
N GLU A 194 -20.51 20.42 -1.84
CA GLU A 194 -19.56 21.08 -2.73
C GLU A 194 -19.93 22.58 -2.87
N GLY A 195 -18.90 23.44 -2.82
CA GLY A 195 -19.05 24.89 -2.92
C GLY A 195 -19.38 25.59 -1.61
N GLU A 196 -19.70 24.88 -0.52
CA GLU A 196 -19.86 25.45 0.82
C GLU A 196 -18.50 25.80 1.43
N LEU A 197 -18.48 26.76 2.37
CA LEU A 197 -17.25 27.08 3.10
C LEU A 197 -16.81 25.94 3.99
N CYS A 198 -15.51 25.68 4.00
CA CYS A 198 -14.94 24.63 4.83
C CYS A 198 -15.29 24.84 6.33
N PRO A 199 -15.90 23.86 7.00
CA PRO A 199 -16.33 23.98 8.39
C PRO A 199 -15.14 24.08 9.35
N LYS A 200 -13.96 23.54 8.97
CA LYS A 200 -12.76 23.54 9.80
C LYS A 200 -12.00 24.86 9.78
N CYS A 201 -11.82 25.48 8.60
CA CYS A 201 -10.98 26.67 8.49
C CYS A 201 -11.72 27.93 8.04
N GLY A 202 -12.91 27.82 7.45
CA GLY A 202 -13.70 28.96 6.92
C GLY A 202 -13.04 29.74 5.77
N LYS A 203 -11.91 29.26 5.21
CA LYS A 203 -11.09 30.02 4.25
C LYS A 203 -11.39 29.68 2.79
N SER A 204 -11.69 28.42 2.49
CA SER A 204 -11.93 27.94 1.12
C SER A 204 -13.27 27.25 1.02
N LYS A 205 -13.82 27.23 -0.18
CA LYS A 205 -14.94 26.38 -0.52
C LYS A 205 -14.49 24.96 -0.69
N LEU A 206 -15.32 24.01 -0.26
CA LEU A 206 -15.09 22.59 -0.43
C LEU A 206 -15.18 22.22 -1.92
N GLN A 207 -14.26 21.40 -2.34
CA GLN A 207 -14.24 20.80 -3.68
C GLN A 207 -14.65 19.33 -3.57
N ARG A 208 -15.28 18.82 -4.63
CA ARG A 208 -15.58 17.41 -4.81
C ARG A 208 -14.54 16.79 -5.76
N GLY A 209 -14.12 15.58 -5.49
CA GLY A 209 -13.24 14.83 -6.36
C GLY A 209 -13.41 13.34 -6.17
N THR A 210 -13.17 12.58 -7.24
CA THR A 210 -13.12 11.12 -7.20
C THR A 210 -11.78 10.69 -6.62
N ALA A 211 -11.78 9.68 -5.77
CA ALA A 211 -10.60 9.22 -5.06
C ALA A 211 -10.56 7.70 -4.90
N ALA A 212 -9.37 7.16 -4.77
CA ALA A 212 -9.12 5.76 -4.45
C ALA A 212 -8.72 5.61 -2.98
N GLU A 213 -9.38 4.73 -2.24
CA GLU A 213 -9.00 4.32 -0.89
C GLU A 213 -7.78 3.42 -0.96
N VAL A 214 -6.66 3.86 -0.37
CA VAL A 214 -5.41 3.09 -0.31
C VAL A 214 -5.11 2.50 1.07
N GLY A 215 -5.82 2.95 2.09
CA GLY A 215 -5.73 2.43 3.45
C GLY A 215 -6.86 2.93 4.32
N ASN A 216 -7.10 2.22 5.42
CA ASN A 216 -8.12 2.56 6.41
C ASN A 216 -7.69 2.22 7.83
N VAL A 217 -8.34 2.86 8.79
CA VAL A 217 -8.14 2.64 10.21
C VAL A 217 -9.50 2.64 10.93
N PHE A 218 -9.75 1.59 11.74
CA PHE A 218 -11.02 1.36 12.42
C PHE A 218 -10.82 1.20 13.92
N ASP A 219 -11.72 1.77 14.70
CA ASP A 219 -11.95 1.44 16.11
C ASP A 219 -13.00 0.34 16.17
N LEU A 220 -12.59 -0.91 16.42
CA LEU A 220 -13.50 -2.06 16.56
C LEU A 220 -14.07 -2.19 17.98
N GLY A 221 -13.63 -1.37 18.90
CA GLY A 221 -14.03 -1.41 20.30
C GLY A 221 -13.74 -2.76 20.94
N LYS A 222 -14.76 -3.33 21.60
CA LYS A 222 -14.65 -4.60 22.32
C LYS A 222 -15.45 -5.73 21.65
N LYS A 223 -15.87 -5.56 20.38
CA LYS A 223 -16.73 -6.51 19.66
C LYS A 223 -16.11 -7.91 19.61
N TYR A 224 -14.91 -8.02 19.06
CA TYR A 224 -14.24 -9.32 18.88
C TYR A 224 -13.77 -9.94 20.21
N PRO A 225 -13.12 -9.23 21.14
CA PRO A 225 -12.82 -9.80 22.46
C PRO A 225 -14.02 -10.32 23.19
N LYS A 226 -15.17 -9.65 23.12
CA LYS A 226 -16.43 -10.16 23.70
C LYS A 226 -16.89 -11.46 23.05
N SER A 227 -16.84 -11.56 21.72
CA SER A 227 -17.26 -12.76 20.98
C SER A 227 -16.40 -13.98 21.28
N PHE A 228 -15.12 -13.77 21.60
CA PHE A 228 -14.16 -14.83 21.98
C PHE A 228 -13.99 -14.99 23.49
N GLU A 229 -14.76 -14.24 24.31
CA GLU A 229 -14.62 -14.24 25.77
C GLU A 229 -13.18 -13.88 26.23
N TYR A 230 -12.46 -13.10 25.41
CA TYR A 230 -11.10 -12.66 25.72
C TYR A 230 -11.14 -11.53 26.73
N THR A 231 -10.64 -11.81 27.93
CA THR A 231 -10.45 -10.86 29.02
C THR A 231 -9.01 -10.85 29.49
N VAL A 232 -8.56 -9.72 29.99
CA VAL A 232 -7.31 -9.56 30.72
C VAL A 232 -7.59 -9.05 32.13
N LYS A 233 -6.74 -9.37 33.09
CA LYS A 233 -6.80 -8.73 34.42
C LYS A 233 -6.25 -7.32 34.30
N ASP A 234 -7.03 -6.32 34.74
CA ASP A 234 -6.55 -4.95 34.87
C ASP A 234 -5.67 -4.79 36.12
N LYS A 235 -5.21 -3.56 36.39
CA LYS A 235 -4.36 -3.23 37.55
C LYS A 235 -5.04 -3.50 38.90
N ASP A 236 -6.37 -3.46 38.92
CA ASP A 236 -7.20 -3.67 40.11
C ASP A 236 -7.65 -5.12 40.24
N GLY A 237 -7.26 -6.00 39.31
CA GLY A 237 -7.61 -7.41 39.30
C GLY A 237 -8.95 -7.75 38.67
N ASN A 238 -9.63 -6.80 38.05
CA ASN A 238 -10.93 -7.04 37.38
C ASN A 238 -10.70 -7.61 35.98
N ASP A 239 -11.65 -8.43 35.51
CA ASP A 239 -11.67 -8.91 34.14
C ASP A 239 -12.21 -7.83 33.19
N VAL A 240 -11.38 -7.42 32.23
CA VAL A 240 -11.74 -6.42 31.23
C VAL A 240 -11.48 -6.96 29.82
N HIS A 241 -12.36 -6.63 28.88
CA HIS A 241 -12.11 -6.92 27.48
C HIS A 241 -11.19 -5.86 26.89
N PRO A 242 -10.11 -6.24 26.20
CA PRO A 242 -9.27 -5.29 25.46
C PRO A 242 -10.06 -4.49 24.41
N ILE A 243 -9.57 -3.31 24.07
CA ILE A 243 -10.06 -2.51 22.95
C ILE A 243 -9.22 -2.84 21.73
N VAL A 244 -9.86 -3.01 20.59
CA VAL A 244 -9.21 -3.48 19.35
C VAL A 244 -9.27 -2.41 18.28
N GLY A 245 -8.10 -2.14 17.67
CA GLY A 245 -7.97 -1.40 16.43
C GLY A 245 -7.68 -2.32 15.24
N CYS A 246 -8.18 -1.95 14.08
CA CYS A 246 -7.88 -2.62 12.80
C CYS A 246 -7.39 -1.60 11.78
N TYR A 247 -6.30 -1.91 11.09
CA TYR A 247 -5.58 -0.97 10.24
C TYR A 247 -5.13 -1.64 8.94
N GLY A 248 -5.79 -1.32 7.82
CA GLY A 248 -5.61 -1.95 6.53
C GLY A 248 -4.87 -1.08 5.50
N ILE A 249 -4.01 -1.69 4.69
CA ILE A 249 -3.45 -1.11 3.45
C ILE A 249 -3.53 -2.17 2.36
N GLY A 250 -4.30 -1.91 1.31
CA GLY A 250 -4.35 -2.77 0.13
C GLY A 250 -3.09 -2.62 -0.71
N THR A 251 -2.11 -3.53 -0.59
CA THR A 251 -0.79 -3.39 -1.23
C THR A 251 -0.88 -3.44 -2.75
N THR A 252 -1.74 -4.29 -3.30
CA THR A 252 -2.00 -4.36 -4.75
C THR A 252 -2.78 -3.14 -5.24
N ARG A 253 -3.77 -2.66 -4.48
CA ARG A 253 -4.51 -1.43 -4.80
C ARG A 253 -3.60 -0.22 -4.74
N LEU A 254 -2.72 -0.11 -3.73
CA LEU A 254 -1.72 0.95 -3.63
C LEU A 254 -0.79 0.98 -4.86
N MET A 255 -0.32 -0.18 -5.32
CA MET A 255 0.47 -0.29 -6.54
C MET A 255 -0.33 0.18 -7.77
N GLY A 256 -1.60 -0.21 -7.89
CA GLY A 256 -2.49 0.23 -8.96
C GLY A 256 -2.72 1.73 -8.93
N THR A 257 -2.97 2.30 -7.75
CA THR A 257 -3.16 3.75 -7.58
C THR A 257 -1.91 4.55 -7.98
N ILE A 258 -0.71 4.07 -7.62
CA ILE A 258 0.56 4.70 -8.05
C ILE A 258 0.65 4.68 -9.58
N ALA A 259 0.32 3.56 -10.23
CA ALA A 259 0.34 3.45 -11.68
C ALA A 259 -0.63 4.42 -12.37
N GLU A 260 -1.84 4.58 -11.82
CA GLU A 260 -2.87 5.50 -12.35
C GLU A 260 -2.49 6.98 -12.15
N VAL A 261 -1.96 7.33 -10.97
CA VAL A 261 -1.62 8.73 -10.63
C VAL A 261 -0.42 9.25 -11.44
N PHE A 262 0.57 8.41 -11.67
CA PHE A 262 1.82 8.82 -12.33
C PHE A 262 1.93 8.40 -13.79
N GLY A 263 1.06 7.50 -14.28
CA GLY A 263 1.05 7.06 -15.66
C GLY A 263 0.79 8.21 -16.65
N ASP A 264 1.35 8.08 -17.85
CA ASP A 264 1.10 9.00 -18.97
C ASP A 264 0.70 8.23 -20.23
N GLU A 265 0.47 8.93 -21.35
CA GLU A 265 0.09 8.33 -22.64
C GLU A 265 1.12 7.32 -23.18
N LYS A 266 2.35 7.32 -22.70
CA LYS A 266 3.43 6.43 -23.15
C LYS A 266 3.54 5.17 -22.29
N GLY A 267 2.99 5.18 -21.07
CA GLY A 267 3.03 4.07 -20.15
C GLY A 267 3.23 4.47 -18.70
N LEU A 268 3.88 3.60 -17.93
CA LEU A 268 4.08 3.78 -16.49
C LEU A 268 5.17 4.81 -16.19
N VAL A 269 5.04 5.45 -15.03
CA VAL A 269 6.04 6.37 -14.47
C VAL A 269 6.17 6.05 -12.98
N TRP A 270 7.14 5.25 -12.61
CA TRP A 270 7.29 4.83 -11.21
C TRP A 270 8.06 5.88 -10.40
N PRO A 271 7.59 6.27 -9.21
CA PRO A 271 8.43 6.95 -8.22
C PRO A 271 9.68 6.14 -7.91
N LYS A 272 10.81 6.82 -7.65
CA LYS A 272 12.14 6.21 -7.44
C LYS A 272 12.09 5.10 -6.37
N GLU A 273 11.35 5.34 -5.30
CA GLU A 273 11.29 4.50 -4.10
C GLU A 273 10.62 3.14 -4.35
N VAL A 274 9.65 3.10 -5.27
CA VAL A 274 8.87 1.89 -5.59
C VAL A 274 9.21 1.29 -6.96
N SER A 275 10.02 1.98 -7.76
CA SER A 275 10.41 1.48 -9.09
C SER A 275 11.09 0.11 -9.01
N PRO A 276 10.78 -0.81 -9.94
CA PRO A 276 11.38 -2.16 -9.93
C PRO A 276 12.90 -2.14 -10.14
N PHE A 277 13.40 -1.12 -10.82
CA PHE A 277 14.81 -0.82 -11.06
C PHE A 277 15.02 0.68 -11.00
N GLN A 278 16.25 1.12 -10.72
CA GLN A 278 16.61 2.54 -10.74
C GLN A 278 16.95 3.00 -12.16
N VAL A 279 17.54 2.11 -12.96
CA VAL A 279 18.03 2.39 -14.31
C VAL A 279 17.52 1.34 -15.29
N HIS A 280 17.06 1.80 -16.46
CA HIS A 280 16.90 1.00 -17.66
C HIS A 280 18.08 1.29 -18.58
N LEU A 281 19.05 0.38 -18.61
CA LEU A 281 20.19 0.46 -19.52
C LEU A 281 19.83 -0.14 -20.87
N VAL A 282 19.86 0.68 -21.92
CA VAL A 282 19.50 0.28 -23.28
C VAL A 282 20.77 0.30 -24.15
N ARG A 283 21.17 -0.87 -24.64
CA ARG A 283 22.23 -1.00 -25.63
C ARG A 283 21.64 -0.88 -27.03
N LEU A 284 22.20 -0.01 -27.85
CA LEU A 284 21.83 0.17 -29.26
C LEU A 284 23.00 -0.19 -30.17
N GLY A 285 22.96 -1.37 -30.76
CA GLY A 285 23.98 -1.93 -31.62
C GLY A 285 24.56 -3.23 -31.08
N VAL A 286 25.28 -3.93 -31.98
CA VAL A 286 25.85 -5.25 -31.72
C VAL A 286 27.38 -5.31 -31.97
N ASN A 287 28.01 -4.18 -32.25
CA ASN A 287 29.47 -4.13 -32.38
C ASN A 287 30.14 -4.30 -31.01
N GLU A 288 31.36 -4.87 -31.03
CA GLU A 288 32.11 -5.25 -29.83
C GLU A 288 32.31 -4.06 -28.85
N LYS A 289 32.65 -2.89 -29.37
CA LYS A 289 32.88 -1.68 -28.54
C LYS A 289 31.63 -1.22 -27.78
N ILE A 290 30.44 -1.31 -28.41
CA ILE A 290 29.18 -0.96 -27.76
C ILE A 290 28.85 -2.00 -26.66
N ILE A 291 29.01 -3.29 -26.96
CA ILE A 291 28.81 -4.39 -26.02
C ILE A 291 29.72 -4.21 -24.81
N GLU A 292 31.03 -4.08 -25.02
CA GLU A 292 31.98 -3.88 -23.93
C GLU A 292 31.66 -2.65 -23.06
N SER A 293 31.29 -1.52 -23.70
CA SER A 293 30.96 -0.29 -22.98
C SER A 293 29.68 -0.45 -22.15
N ALA A 294 28.62 -1.08 -22.69
CA ALA A 294 27.38 -1.31 -22.01
C ALA A 294 27.54 -2.31 -20.85
N ASP A 295 28.28 -3.41 -21.09
CA ASP A 295 28.53 -4.43 -20.07
C ASP A 295 29.36 -3.86 -18.91
N ARG A 296 30.38 -3.05 -19.20
CA ARG A 296 31.16 -2.35 -18.17
C ARG A 296 30.27 -1.43 -17.34
N LEU A 297 29.46 -0.61 -17.99
CA LEU A 297 28.53 0.29 -17.28
C LEU A 297 27.57 -0.49 -16.40
N TYR A 298 27.01 -1.59 -16.89
CA TYR A 298 26.12 -2.46 -16.13
C TYR A 298 26.82 -2.98 -14.86
N GLU A 299 28.03 -3.53 -15.00
CA GLU A 299 28.80 -4.04 -13.86
C GLU A 299 29.18 -2.94 -12.86
N ASP A 300 29.56 -1.74 -13.34
CA ASP A 300 29.92 -0.63 -12.46
C ASP A 300 28.72 -0.08 -11.67
N LEU A 301 27.54 -0.02 -12.28
CA LEU A 301 26.29 0.31 -11.59
C LEU A 301 25.94 -0.76 -10.53
N ARG A 302 26.04 -2.04 -10.86
CA ARG A 302 25.80 -3.13 -9.91
C ARG A 302 26.75 -3.13 -8.72
N LYS A 303 28.03 -2.86 -8.91
CA LYS A 303 29.02 -2.71 -7.83
C LYS A 303 28.65 -1.60 -6.83
N LYS A 304 27.85 -0.62 -7.27
CA LYS A 304 27.32 0.47 -6.46
C LYS A 304 25.93 0.17 -5.88
N ASN A 305 25.46 -1.07 -5.96
CA ASN A 305 24.13 -1.51 -5.54
C ASN A 305 22.99 -0.77 -6.26
N ILE A 306 23.21 -0.30 -7.48
CA ILE A 306 22.17 0.28 -8.31
C ILE A 306 21.47 -0.85 -9.06
N GLU A 307 20.14 -0.91 -8.92
CA GLU A 307 19.32 -1.90 -9.61
C GLU A 307 19.13 -1.50 -11.07
N VAL A 308 19.56 -2.35 -11.99
CA VAL A 308 19.56 -2.09 -13.44
C VAL A 308 18.77 -3.14 -14.19
N LEU A 309 17.82 -2.71 -15.01
CA LEU A 309 17.26 -3.52 -16.10
C LEU A 309 18.13 -3.29 -17.35
N TYR A 310 18.85 -4.32 -17.78
CA TYR A 310 19.69 -4.24 -18.98
C TYR A 310 18.96 -4.82 -20.20
N ASP A 311 18.68 -3.96 -21.19
CA ASP A 311 18.10 -4.36 -22.47
C ASP A 311 19.21 -4.56 -23.51
N ASP A 312 19.70 -5.79 -23.59
CA ASP A 312 20.74 -6.27 -24.52
C ASP A 312 20.17 -6.90 -25.81
N ARG A 313 18.85 -6.89 -26.00
CA ARG A 313 18.17 -7.45 -27.17
C ARG A 313 18.65 -6.78 -28.46
N ASP A 314 18.69 -7.52 -29.56
CA ASP A 314 18.92 -6.98 -30.88
C ASP A 314 17.61 -6.51 -31.53
N LEU A 315 17.13 -5.34 -31.12
CA LEU A 315 15.90 -4.72 -31.59
C LEU A 315 16.17 -3.29 -32.07
N ARG A 316 15.25 -2.75 -32.85
CA ARG A 316 15.31 -1.37 -33.32
C ARG A 316 15.25 -0.37 -32.16
N PRO A 317 15.94 0.78 -32.23
CA PRO A 317 15.91 1.78 -31.16
C PRO A 317 14.50 2.20 -30.74
N GLY A 318 13.59 2.38 -31.71
CA GLY A 318 12.21 2.79 -31.44
C GLY A 318 11.43 1.77 -30.60
N GLU A 319 11.63 0.46 -30.83
CA GLU A 319 11.00 -0.62 -30.05
C GLU A 319 11.51 -0.61 -28.61
N LYS A 320 12.84 -0.54 -28.42
CA LYS A 320 13.44 -0.48 -27.07
C LYS A 320 13.02 0.76 -26.30
N PHE A 321 12.89 1.90 -26.95
CA PHE A 321 12.44 3.14 -26.33
C PHE A 321 10.96 3.09 -25.95
N ALA A 322 10.12 2.50 -26.80
CA ALA A 322 8.71 2.28 -26.50
C ALA A 322 8.56 1.34 -25.28
N ASP A 323 9.30 0.23 -25.26
CA ASP A 323 9.30 -0.69 -24.09
C ASP A 323 9.81 0.01 -22.82
N SER A 324 10.85 0.84 -22.93
CA SER A 324 11.39 1.61 -21.80
C SER A 324 10.36 2.59 -21.25
N ASP A 325 9.66 3.32 -22.12
CA ASP A 325 8.64 4.28 -21.71
C ASP A 325 7.42 3.54 -21.12
N LEU A 326 7.04 2.37 -21.69
CA LEU A 326 5.95 1.54 -21.19
C LEU A 326 6.25 0.97 -19.79
N ILE A 327 7.47 0.47 -19.55
CA ILE A 327 7.89 -0.09 -18.25
C ILE A 327 7.99 1.00 -17.17
N GLY A 328 8.44 2.20 -17.52
CA GLY A 328 8.38 3.37 -16.65
C GLY A 328 9.45 3.47 -15.58
N ILE A 329 10.65 2.91 -15.80
CA ILE A 329 11.79 3.05 -14.87
C ILE A 329 12.29 4.49 -14.87
N PRO A 330 12.64 5.10 -13.72
CA PRO A 330 12.92 6.52 -13.57
C PRO A 330 14.02 7.06 -14.50
N PHE A 331 15.07 6.29 -14.74
CA PHE A 331 16.16 6.68 -15.62
C PHE A 331 16.36 5.69 -16.75
N ARG A 332 16.49 6.20 -17.97
CA ARG A 332 16.97 5.45 -19.12
C ARG A 332 18.39 5.90 -19.48
N PHE A 333 19.33 4.94 -19.51
CA PHE A 333 20.69 5.12 -19.98
C PHE A 333 20.84 4.45 -21.32
N VAL A 334 21.49 5.12 -22.28
CA VAL A 334 21.68 4.59 -23.63
C VAL A 334 23.17 4.54 -23.97
N VAL A 335 23.61 3.35 -24.42
CA VAL A 335 24.92 3.12 -25.01
C VAL A 335 24.74 2.78 -26.49
N SER A 336 25.36 3.56 -27.37
CA SER A 336 25.26 3.47 -28.83
C SER A 336 26.58 3.84 -29.47
N ASP A 337 26.78 3.67 -30.79
CA ASP A 337 27.97 4.14 -31.53
C ASP A 337 28.26 5.62 -31.21
N LYS A 338 27.27 6.49 -31.31
CA LYS A 338 27.39 7.93 -31.06
C LYS A 338 27.87 8.23 -29.63
N THR A 339 27.43 7.51 -28.62
CA THR A 339 27.81 7.75 -27.22
C THR A 339 29.20 7.19 -26.93
N VAL A 340 29.56 6.04 -27.50
CA VAL A 340 30.88 5.42 -27.37
C VAL A 340 31.96 6.27 -28.00
N GLU A 341 31.74 6.81 -29.21
CA GLU A 341 32.68 7.74 -29.89
C GLU A 341 33.01 8.99 -29.06
N GLN A 342 32.04 9.46 -28.26
CA GLN A 342 32.18 10.63 -27.39
C GLN A 342 32.63 10.27 -25.96
N ASN A 343 32.81 9.00 -25.66
CA ASN A 343 33.03 8.49 -24.29
C ASN A 343 32.01 9.03 -23.29
N LYS A 344 30.71 8.98 -23.67
CA LYS A 344 29.56 9.47 -22.89
C LYS A 344 28.46 8.44 -22.86
N ILE A 345 27.49 8.67 -21.97
CA ILE A 345 26.22 7.93 -21.84
C ILE A 345 25.10 8.93 -22.05
N GLU A 346 24.10 8.58 -22.85
CA GLU A 346 22.88 9.37 -22.91
C GLU A 346 21.98 9.01 -21.75
N VAL A 347 21.60 10.01 -20.95
CA VAL A 347 20.74 9.87 -19.78
C VAL A 347 19.45 10.63 -19.99
N LYS A 348 18.33 9.97 -19.77
CA LYS A 348 17.01 10.57 -19.81
C LYS A 348 16.19 10.17 -18.58
N LYS A 349 15.57 11.15 -17.92
CA LYS A 349 14.52 10.87 -16.90
C LYS A 349 13.23 10.47 -17.61
N ARG A 350 12.49 9.51 -17.05
CA ARG A 350 11.23 9.01 -17.63
C ARG A 350 10.18 10.12 -17.78
N ASN A 351 10.11 11.04 -16.83
CA ASN A 351 9.18 12.17 -16.82
C ASN A 351 9.72 13.43 -17.50
N SER A 352 10.80 13.33 -18.30
CA SER A 352 11.38 14.46 -19.04
C SER A 352 11.29 14.22 -20.54
N SER A 353 11.16 15.28 -21.34
CA SER A 353 11.33 15.24 -22.79
C SER A 353 12.80 15.29 -23.22
N GLU A 354 13.69 15.78 -22.38
CA GLU A 354 15.09 16.03 -22.70
C GLU A 354 16.01 14.88 -22.25
N SER A 355 17.06 14.63 -23.04
CA SER A 355 18.18 13.77 -22.68
C SER A 355 19.47 14.59 -22.60
N VAL A 356 20.41 14.13 -21.76
CA VAL A 356 21.73 14.75 -21.59
C VAL A 356 22.85 13.73 -21.85
N LEU A 357 23.97 14.19 -22.35
CA LEU A 357 25.16 13.36 -22.52
C LEU A 357 26.12 13.58 -21.34
N VAL A 358 26.37 12.53 -20.58
CA VAL A 358 27.12 12.55 -19.32
C VAL A 358 28.35 11.65 -19.47
N SER A 359 29.48 11.99 -18.82
CA SER A 359 30.62 11.10 -18.75
C SER A 359 30.31 9.84 -17.96
N GLN A 360 31.01 8.74 -18.21
CA GLN A 360 30.81 7.49 -17.46
C GLN A 360 31.06 7.66 -15.95
N ASP A 361 32.00 8.53 -15.58
CA ASP A 361 32.36 8.82 -14.19
C ASP A 361 31.27 9.64 -13.45
N ASP A 362 30.53 10.47 -14.18
CA ASP A 362 29.49 11.34 -13.61
C ASP A 362 28.09 10.73 -13.64
N VAL A 363 27.88 9.65 -14.40
CA VAL A 363 26.55 9.04 -14.57
C VAL A 363 25.96 8.53 -13.23
N ILE A 364 26.82 8.10 -12.32
CA ILE A 364 26.41 7.62 -10.98
C ILE A 364 25.90 8.76 -10.11
N LYS A 365 26.51 9.95 -10.20
CA LYS A 365 26.11 11.14 -9.43
C LYS A 365 24.69 11.62 -9.75
N ILE A 366 24.17 11.29 -10.94
CA ILE A 366 22.80 11.67 -11.35
C ILE A 366 21.74 10.86 -10.58
N LEU A 367 22.11 9.69 -10.04
CA LEU A 367 21.23 8.79 -9.33
C LEU A 367 21.13 9.11 -7.83
N GLU A 368 22.10 9.83 -7.30
CA GLU A 368 22.13 10.36 -5.93
C GLU A 368 21.18 11.57 -5.79
#